data_afc5fead59ed4ae34fe691f21649cb10
#
_entry.id   afc5fead59ed4ae34fe691f21649cb10
#
_cell.length_a   1.000
_cell.length_b   1.000
_cell.length_c   1.000
_cell.angle_alpha   90.00
_cell.angle_beta   90.00
_cell.angle_gamma   90.00
#
_symmetry.space_group_name_H-M   'P 1'
#
loop_
_entity.id
_entity.type
_entity.pdbx_description
1 polymer ?
#
loop_
_entity_poly.entity_id
_entity_poly.type
_entity_poly.pdbx_seq_one_letter_code
_entity_poly.pdbx_strand_id
1 'polypeptide(L)'
;MRKEDMILVSVDDHIVEPPDMFANHLSKKYINEAPRLVHNPDGSDCWQFRDVVIPNVALNAVAGRPKEEYGLEPQGLDEIRPGCYNVDERVKDMNAGGILGSMCFPSFPGFAGRLFATEDPEFSLALVQAYNDWHVEEWCGAYPARFIPMTLPVIWDPVACAAEIRRNAARGVHSLTFSENPAAMGYPSFHDFDHWKPMWDALVDTDTVLNVHIGSSGRLAITAPDAPMDVMITLQPMNIVQAAADLLWSRPIKEYPDLKIALSEGGTGWIPYFLERADRTFEMHSTWTGQDFKGKKPSEVFRDHFLTCFISDHVGVQLRNDVGIDNICWEADYPHSDSMWPGAPEQLDEVLREHNVPDDDINKMTYENAMRWYHWDPFTHISKEQANVGALRKAAEGHDVSIQALSKHDHGKADPNAALKAATASQR
;
A
#
# COMPACT_ATOMS: atom_id res chain seq x y z
N MET A 1 16.06 -15.86 -17.06
CA MET A 1 16.43 -16.06 -15.63
C MET A 1 15.71 -17.30 -15.08
N ARG A 2 16.25 -18.02 -14.13
CA ARG A 2 15.52 -19.07 -13.40
C ARG A 2 14.78 -18.42 -12.25
N LYS A 3 13.65 -18.96 -11.84
CA LYS A 3 12.86 -18.47 -10.71
C LYS A 3 13.68 -18.32 -9.41
N GLU A 4 14.53 -19.30 -9.13
CA GLU A 4 15.38 -19.31 -7.92
C GLU A 4 16.42 -18.17 -7.91
N ASP A 5 16.75 -17.62 -9.07
CA ASP A 5 17.73 -16.54 -9.23
C ASP A 5 17.08 -15.14 -9.17
N MET A 6 15.74 -15.06 -9.21
CA MET A 6 15.02 -13.77 -9.10
C MET A 6 15.22 -13.15 -7.72
N ILE A 7 15.28 -11.83 -7.68
CA ILE A 7 15.21 -11.00 -6.46
C ILE A 7 13.85 -10.32 -6.46
N LEU A 8 13.08 -10.49 -5.39
CA LEU A 8 11.72 -9.97 -5.29
C LEU A 8 11.60 -8.94 -4.17
N VAL A 9 11.14 -7.75 -4.52
CA VAL A 9 10.82 -6.65 -3.60
C VAL A 9 9.36 -6.28 -3.82
N SER A 10 8.55 -6.44 -2.80
CA SER A 10 7.16 -6.03 -2.79
C SER A 10 7.05 -4.57 -2.40
N VAL A 11 6.42 -3.75 -3.25
CA VAL A 11 6.15 -2.34 -2.97
C VAL A 11 4.77 -2.10 -2.35
N ASP A 12 4.02 -3.18 -2.11
CA ASP A 12 2.73 -3.15 -1.44
C ASP A 12 2.49 -4.44 -0.65
N ASP A 13 2.58 -4.32 0.65
CA ASP A 13 2.19 -5.30 1.66
C ASP A 13 1.54 -4.53 2.82
N HIS A 14 1.02 -5.24 3.82
CA HIS A 14 0.35 -4.62 4.96
C HIS A 14 0.88 -5.10 6.31
N ILE A 15 0.75 -4.23 7.32
CA ILE A 15 0.99 -4.54 8.72
C ILE A 15 -0.35 -4.61 9.43
N VAL A 16 -0.54 -5.62 10.28
CA VAL A 16 -1.50 -5.55 11.38
C VAL A 16 -0.73 -5.05 12.58
N GLU A 17 -1.05 -3.87 13.07
CA GLU A 17 -0.26 -3.22 14.11
C GLU A 17 -0.26 -4.03 15.41
N PRO A 18 0.92 -4.24 16.04
CA PRO A 18 0.99 -4.92 17.32
C PRO A 18 0.39 -4.05 18.44
N PRO A 19 -0.18 -4.68 19.49
CA PRO A 19 -0.87 -3.95 20.58
C PRO A 19 -0.01 -2.96 21.35
N ASP A 20 1.31 -3.15 21.32
CA ASP A 20 2.30 -2.39 22.09
C ASP A 20 3.06 -1.33 21.28
N MET A 21 2.67 -1.08 20.02
CA MET A 21 3.38 -0.15 19.13
C MET A 21 3.61 1.26 19.68
N PHE A 22 2.77 1.72 20.60
CA PHE A 22 2.93 3.03 21.23
C PHE A 22 3.81 3.02 22.47
N ALA A 23 4.19 1.87 23.01
CA ALA A 23 4.80 1.74 24.33
C ALA A 23 6.11 2.52 24.48
N ASN A 24 6.94 2.55 23.42
CA ASN A 24 8.25 3.18 23.45
C ASN A 24 8.27 4.60 22.86
N HIS A 25 7.28 4.98 22.06
CA HIS A 25 7.32 6.18 21.23
C HIS A 25 6.32 7.26 21.62
N LEU A 26 5.25 6.91 22.36
CA LEU A 26 4.30 7.90 22.84
C LEU A 26 4.66 8.38 24.25
N SER A 27 4.58 9.69 24.48
CA SER A 27 4.90 10.27 25.77
C SER A 27 3.94 9.77 26.87
N LYS A 28 4.45 9.72 28.15
CA LYS A 28 3.63 9.33 29.30
C LYS A 28 2.41 10.22 29.52
N LYS A 29 2.39 11.44 28.97
CA LYS A 29 1.24 12.34 28.99
C LYS A 29 0.04 11.73 28.27
N TYR A 30 0.29 11.03 27.17
CA TYR A 30 -0.73 10.57 26.23
C TYR A 30 -0.94 9.05 26.22
N ILE A 31 -0.04 8.26 26.80
CA ILE A 31 -0.05 6.79 26.66
C ILE A 31 -1.36 6.16 27.15
N ASN A 32 -2.02 6.72 28.16
CA ASN A 32 -3.27 6.19 28.70
C ASN A 32 -4.49 6.53 27.80
N GLU A 33 -4.34 7.48 26.85
CA GLU A 33 -5.37 7.88 25.91
C GLU A 33 -5.12 7.28 24.52
N ALA A 34 -3.98 6.60 24.33
CA ALA A 34 -3.61 5.97 23.08
C ALA A 34 -4.64 4.91 22.66
N PRO A 35 -4.76 4.62 21.35
CA PRO A 35 -5.47 3.45 20.88
C PRO A 35 -4.94 2.17 21.54
N ARG A 36 -5.83 1.28 21.90
CA ARG A 36 -5.49 0.01 22.56
C ARG A 36 -6.27 -1.15 21.98
N LEU A 37 -5.65 -2.30 21.89
CA LEU A 37 -6.35 -3.54 21.59
C LEU A 37 -7.08 -4.03 22.84
N VAL A 38 -8.34 -4.36 22.69
CA VAL A 38 -9.20 -4.89 23.75
C VAL A 38 -9.63 -6.30 23.38
N HIS A 39 -9.38 -7.23 24.29
CA HIS A 39 -9.83 -8.61 24.15
C HIS A 39 -11.22 -8.74 24.75
N ASN A 40 -12.21 -9.11 23.93
CA ASN A 40 -13.60 -9.23 24.33
C ASN A 40 -13.91 -10.57 25.00
N PRO A 41 -15.00 -10.66 25.81
CA PRO A 41 -15.39 -11.92 26.48
C PRO A 41 -15.74 -13.07 25.53
N ASP A 42 -16.11 -12.79 24.28
CA ASP A 42 -16.38 -13.76 23.22
C ASP A 42 -15.10 -14.28 22.52
N GLY A 43 -13.95 -13.76 22.91
CA GLY A 43 -12.64 -14.12 22.35
C GLY A 43 -12.21 -13.24 21.16
N SER A 44 -13.06 -12.35 20.67
CA SER A 44 -12.68 -11.41 19.61
C SER A 44 -11.81 -10.27 20.15
N ASP A 45 -11.03 -9.67 19.28
CA ASP A 45 -10.27 -8.45 19.55
C ASP A 45 -10.91 -7.26 18.86
N CYS A 46 -10.75 -6.08 19.43
CA CYS A 46 -11.09 -4.83 18.76
C CYS A 46 -10.12 -3.72 19.17
N TRP A 47 -9.88 -2.78 18.27
CA TRP A 47 -9.22 -1.54 18.65
C TRP A 47 -10.21 -0.58 19.29
N GLN A 48 -9.84 -0.03 20.44
CA GLN A 48 -10.59 1.03 21.10
C GLN A 48 -9.75 2.31 21.12
N PHE A 49 -10.29 3.37 20.59
CA PHE A 49 -9.70 4.70 20.65
C PHE A 49 -10.77 5.71 21.04
N ARG A 50 -10.70 6.25 22.26
CA ARG A 50 -11.75 7.09 22.85
C ARG A 50 -13.11 6.38 22.78
N ASP A 51 -14.10 7.02 22.17
CA ASP A 51 -15.46 6.48 22.01
C ASP A 51 -15.62 5.60 20.73
N VAL A 52 -14.53 5.47 19.95
CA VAL A 52 -14.54 4.68 18.71
C VAL A 52 -14.07 3.25 18.99
N VAL A 53 -14.85 2.29 18.53
CA VAL A 53 -14.50 0.86 18.54
C VAL A 53 -14.36 0.40 17.09
N ILE A 54 -13.22 -0.20 16.76
CA ILE A 54 -12.93 -0.76 15.45
C ILE A 54 -12.84 -2.27 15.60
N PRO A 55 -13.88 -3.00 15.16
CA PRO A 55 -13.93 -4.45 15.35
C PRO A 55 -13.03 -5.22 14.39
N ASN A 56 -12.64 -4.61 13.27
CA ASN A 56 -11.73 -5.22 12.31
C ASN A 56 -10.28 -4.94 12.74
N VAL A 57 -9.58 -5.97 13.21
CA VAL A 57 -8.20 -5.84 13.70
C VAL A 57 -7.16 -6.11 12.61
N ALA A 58 -7.57 -6.75 11.51
CA ALA A 58 -6.63 -7.39 10.60
C ALA A 58 -6.86 -7.09 9.11
N LEU A 59 -7.85 -6.29 8.75
CA LEU A 59 -8.14 -5.78 7.40
C LEU A 59 -7.89 -6.83 6.29
N ASN A 60 -8.71 -7.93 6.27
CA ASN A 60 -8.59 -9.01 5.28
C ASN A 60 -7.25 -9.79 5.32
N ALA A 61 -6.60 -9.90 6.48
CA ALA A 61 -5.34 -10.63 6.65
C ALA A 61 -5.60 -12.15 6.64
N VAL A 62 -5.69 -12.76 5.47
CA VAL A 62 -6.08 -14.16 5.25
C VAL A 62 -5.00 -15.02 4.57
N ALA A 63 -3.80 -14.49 4.34
CA ALA A 63 -2.70 -15.25 3.75
C ALA A 63 -2.40 -16.52 4.57
N GLY A 64 -2.25 -17.66 3.87
CA GLY A 64 -2.05 -18.97 4.48
C GLY A 64 -3.32 -19.64 5.02
N ARG A 65 -4.51 -19.03 4.87
CA ARG A 65 -5.81 -19.62 5.15
C ARG A 65 -6.37 -20.36 3.92
N PRO A 66 -7.28 -21.32 4.09
CA PRO A 66 -7.98 -21.90 2.95
C PRO A 66 -8.91 -20.85 2.29
N LYS A 67 -9.11 -20.94 0.97
CA LYS A 67 -9.91 -19.96 0.22
C LYS A 67 -11.36 -19.83 0.71
N GLU A 68 -11.91 -20.88 1.32
CA GLU A 68 -13.23 -20.89 1.95
C GLU A 68 -13.33 -19.92 3.13
N GLU A 69 -12.20 -19.52 3.71
CA GLU A 69 -12.12 -18.55 4.80
C GLU A 69 -11.77 -17.13 4.33
N TYR A 70 -11.53 -16.88 3.05
CA TYR A 70 -11.14 -15.54 2.54
C TYR A 70 -12.20 -14.47 2.76
N GLY A 71 -13.48 -14.85 2.76
CA GLY A 71 -14.59 -13.93 3.06
C GLY A 71 -14.88 -13.75 4.55
N LEU A 72 -14.07 -14.35 5.44
CA LEU A 72 -14.25 -14.29 6.89
C LEU A 72 -13.18 -13.38 7.49
N GLU A 73 -13.57 -12.14 7.77
CA GLU A 73 -12.68 -11.17 8.42
C GLU A 73 -12.15 -11.73 9.74
N PRO A 74 -10.82 -11.71 9.98
CA PRO A 74 -10.26 -12.13 11.25
C PRO A 74 -10.81 -11.27 12.40
N GLN A 75 -11.24 -11.93 13.45
CA GLN A 75 -11.80 -11.28 14.65
C GLN A 75 -10.79 -11.16 15.79
N GLY A 76 -9.59 -11.70 15.63
CA GLY A 76 -8.53 -11.62 16.62
C GLY A 76 -7.15 -11.91 16.03
N LEU A 77 -6.10 -11.53 16.76
CA LEU A 77 -4.72 -11.80 16.35
C LEU A 77 -4.42 -13.31 16.30
N ASP A 78 -5.18 -14.13 16.98
CA ASP A 78 -5.04 -15.59 16.98
C ASP A 78 -5.70 -16.29 15.78
N GLU A 79 -6.38 -15.53 14.93
CA GLU A 79 -6.95 -15.97 13.65
C GLU A 79 -6.09 -15.62 12.43
N ILE A 80 -4.94 -15.00 12.64
CA ILE A 80 -4.02 -14.59 11.57
C ILE A 80 -2.61 -15.15 11.79
N ARG A 81 -1.81 -15.19 10.74
CA ARG A 81 -0.41 -15.59 10.86
C ARG A 81 0.37 -14.59 11.69
N PRO A 82 1.27 -15.03 12.59
CA PRO A 82 2.10 -14.11 13.39
C PRO A 82 2.92 -13.12 12.54
N GLY A 83 3.31 -13.49 11.31
CA GLY A 83 3.99 -12.59 10.37
C GLY A 83 3.20 -11.33 9.99
N CYS A 84 1.89 -11.27 10.28
CA CYS A 84 1.09 -10.08 10.07
C CYS A 84 1.43 -8.95 11.06
N TYR A 85 1.79 -9.29 12.32
CA TYR A 85 1.98 -8.31 13.41
C TYR A 85 3.32 -8.46 14.18
N ASN A 86 4.11 -9.46 13.87
CA ASN A 86 5.41 -9.69 14.49
C ASN A 86 6.50 -9.65 13.41
N VAL A 87 7.47 -8.74 13.56
CA VAL A 87 8.50 -8.51 12.54
C VAL A 87 9.43 -9.70 12.33
N ASP A 88 9.76 -10.45 13.39
CA ASP A 88 10.62 -11.63 13.29
C ASP A 88 9.92 -12.75 12.51
N GLU A 89 8.63 -12.95 12.74
CA GLU A 89 7.81 -13.91 12.00
C GLU A 89 7.54 -13.42 10.56
N ARG A 90 7.38 -12.09 10.36
CA ARG A 90 7.26 -11.50 9.02
C ARG A 90 8.47 -11.84 8.15
N VAL A 91 9.67 -11.69 8.69
CA VAL A 91 10.89 -12.01 7.92
C VAL A 91 10.99 -13.51 7.60
N LYS A 92 10.49 -14.39 8.47
CA LYS A 92 10.39 -15.82 8.16
C LYS A 92 9.37 -16.11 7.05
N ASP A 93 8.21 -15.48 7.09
CA ASP A 93 7.18 -15.57 6.03
C ASP A 93 7.71 -15.01 4.70
N MET A 94 8.42 -13.88 4.71
CA MET A 94 9.08 -13.31 3.53
C MET A 94 10.12 -14.27 2.97
N ASN A 95 10.96 -14.86 3.81
CA ASN A 95 11.95 -15.85 3.37
C ASN A 95 11.27 -17.07 2.75
N ALA A 96 10.22 -17.59 3.35
CA ALA A 96 9.44 -18.73 2.83
C ALA A 96 8.77 -18.39 1.48
N GLY A 97 8.30 -17.16 1.30
CA GLY A 97 7.82 -16.62 0.05
C GLY A 97 8.92 -16.28 -0.96
N GLY A 98 10.20 -16.29 -0.57
CA GLY A 98 11.31 -15.89 -1.43
C GLY A 98 11.37 -14.38 -1.67
N ILE A 99 10.82 -13.57 -0.79
CA ILE A 99 10.70 -12.11 -0.89
C ILE A 99 11.83 -11.45 -0.09
N LEU A 100 12.67 -10.66 -0.77
CA LEU A 100 13.77 -9.91 -0.15
C LEU A 100 13.24 -8.72 0.64
N GLY A 101 12.49 -7.86 0.01
CA GLY A 101 12.05 -6.57 0.55
C GLY A 101 10.53 -6.40 0.53
N SER A 102 10.02 -5.63 1.49
CA SER A 102 8.59 -5.36 1.65
C SER A 102 8.38 -3.90 2.08
N MET A 103 7.45 -3.21 1.43
CA MET A 103 6.91 -1.95 1.91
C MET A 103 5.54 -2.23 2.50
N CYS A 104 5.37 -1.93 3.79
CA CYS A 104 4.19 -2.34 4.53
C CYS A 104 3.29 -1.13 4.84
N PHE A 105 2.12 -1.11 4.23
CA PHE A 105 1.09 -0.10 4.51
C PHE A 105 0.42 -0.32 5.87
N PRO A 106 -0.03 0.74 6.54
CA PRO A 106 -0.74 0.64 7.82
C PRO A 106 -2.15 0.07 7.63
N SER A 107 -2.67 -0.65 8.63
CA SER A 107 -4.05 -1.14 8.65
C SER A 107 -4.92 -0.34 9.62
N PHE A 108 -4.61 -0.42 10.91
CA PHE A 108 -5.43 0.15 11.99
C PHE A 108 -5.67 1.67 11.87
N PRO A 109 -4.66 2.54 11.65
CA PRO A 109 -4.89 3.99 11.55
C PRO A 109 -5.55 4.38 10.22
N GLY A 110 -5.75 3.41 9.31
CA GLY A 110 -6.04 3.63 7.89
C GLY A 110 -4.83 4.17 7.14
N PHE A 111 -4.79 4.00 5.83
CA PHE A 111 -3.64 4.36 4.99
C PHE A 111 -3.27 5.85 5.02
N ALA A 112 -4.21 6.71 5.37
CA ALA A 112 -4.01 8.16 5.48
C ALA A 112 -3.95 8.67 6.93
N GLY A 113 -3.92 7.80 7.93
CA GLY A 113 -3.81 8.18 9.33
C GLY A 113 -5.03 8.90 9.92
N ARG A 114 -6.18 8.90 9.23
CA ARG A 114 -7.37 9.68 9.62
C ARG A 114 -7.86 9.38 11.03
N LEU A 115 -7.69 8.15 11.51
CA LEU A 115 -8.14 7.74 12.83
C LEU A 115 -7.49 8.56 13.95
N PHE A 116 -6.27 9.05 13.75
CA PHE A 116 -5.53 9.84 14.73
C PHE A 116 -5.94 11.31 14.78
N ALA A 117 -6.82 11.77 13.87
CA ALA A 117 -7.37 13.12 13.93
C ALA A 117 -8.32 13.26 15.13
N THR A 118 -7.99 14.13 16.07
CA THR A 118 -8.78 14.42 17.27
C THR A 118 -8.98 15.94 17.43
N GLU A 119 -9.76 16.35 18.42
CA GLU A 119 -9.93 17.76 18.76
C GLU A 119 -8.67 18.40 19.39
N ASP A 120 -7.72 17.58 19.86
CA ASP A 120 -6.42 18.00 20.38
C ASP A 120 -5.33 17.82 19.30
N PRO A 121 -4.92 18.91 18.61
CA PRO A 121 -3.92 18.82 17.53
C PRO A 121 -2.55 18.33 18.01
N GLU A 122 -2.15 18.66 19.25
CA GLU A 122 -0.88 18.21 19.82
C GLU A 122 -0.88 16.70 20.03
N PHE A 123 -1.98 16.16 20.56
CA PHE A 123 -2.14 14.72 20.75
C PHE A 123 -2.22 13.97 19.40
N SER A 124 -2.98 14.51 18.45
CA SER A 124 -3.10 13.93 17.10
C SER A 124 -1.74 13.83 16.41
N LEU A 125 -0.95 14.89 16.46
CA LEU A 125 0.41 14.88 15.92
C LEU A 125 1.31 13.89 16.65
N ALA A 126 1.23 13.83 17.99
CA ALA A 126 2.01 12.90 18.80
C ALA A 126 1.72 11.43 18.44
N LEU A 127 0.47 11.09 18.13
CA LEU A 127 0.09 9.73 17.68
C LEU A 127 0.73 9.38 16.34
N VAL A 128 0.67 10.29 15.35
CA VAL A 128 1.31 10.08 14.03
C VAL A 128 2.82 9.95 14.19
N GLN A 129 3.45 10.80 14.99
CA GLN A 129 4.89 10.74 15.23
C GLN A 129 5.30 9.44 15.92
N ALA A 130 4.56 9.02 16.94
CA ALA A 130 4.82 7.76 17.62
C ALA A 130 4.66 6.54 16.69
N TYR A 131 3.64 6.55 15.81
CA TYR A 131 3.48 5.52 14.78
C TYR A 131 4.68 5.49 13.83
N ASN A 132 5.07 6.64 13.30
CA ASN A 132 6.19 6.74 12.36
C ASN A 132 7.51 6.34 13.01
N ASP A 133 7.74 6.71 14.26
CA ASP A 133 8.94 6.32 15.01
C ASP A 133 8.98 4.81 15.25
N TRP A 134 7.87 4.20 15.69
CA TRP A 134 7.76 2.76 15.83
C TRP A 134 8.01 2.04 14.50
N HIS A 135 7.35 2.49 13.42
CA HIS A 135 7.49 1.86 12.09
C HIS A 135 8.93 1.90 11.60
N VAL A 136 9.59 3.05 11.72
CA VAL A 136 10.97 3.23 11.23
C VAL A 136 11.99 2.52 12.13
N GLU A 137 11.84 2.58 13.45
CA GLU A 137 12.85 2.10 14.40
C GLU A 137 12.66 0.64 14.78
N GLU A 138 11.42 0.19 15.02
CA GLU A 138 11.16 -1.15 15.52
C GLU A 138 10.77 -2.13 14.41
N TRP A 139 9.91 -1.70 13.45
CA TRP A 139 9.54 -2.59 12.34
C TRP A 139 10.63 -2.64 11.27
N CYS A 140 10.92 -1.53 10.62
CA CYS A 140 11.93 -1.49 9.56
C CYS A 140 13.36 -1.61 10.11
N GLY A 141 13.64 -0.97 11.23
CA GLY A 141 14.96 -0.92 11.85
C GLY A 141 15.43 -2.26 12.41
N ALA A 142 14.52 -3.18 12.76
CA ALA A 142 14.87 -4.52 13.18
C ALA A 142 15.64 -5.30 12.10
N TYR A 143 15.31 -5.06 10.82
CA TYR A 143 15.91 -5.73 9.67
C TYR A 143 16.16 -4.75 8.52
N PRO A 144 17.22 -3.94 8.57
CA PRO A 144 17.44 -2.80 7.64
C PRO A 144 17.44 -3.13 6.15
N ALA A 145 17.75 -4.38 5.77
CA ALA A 145 17.75 -4.82 4.37
C ALA A 145 16.39 -5.38 3.91
N ARG A 146 15.38 -5.40 4.77
CA ARG A 146 14.16 -6.16 4.50
C ARG A 146 12.91 -5.29 4.31
N PHE A 147 12.95 -4.04 4.72
CA PHE A 147 11.78 -3.16 4.65
C PHE A 147 12.12 -1.83 4.00
N ILE A 148 11.22 -1.36 3.14
CA ILE A 148 11.20 0.02 2.64
C ILE A 148 10.36 0.82 3.63
N PRO A 149 10.95 1.76 4.39
CA PRO A 149 10.22 2.50 5.41
C PRO A 149 9.24 3.50 4.79
N MET A 150 8.11 3.73 5.47
CA MET A 150 7.02 4.58 5.01
C MET A 150 6.60 5.58 6.09
N THR A 151 6.20 6.77 5.69
CA THR A 151 5.64 7.82 6.56
C THR A 151 4.12 7.76 6.53
N LEU A 152 3.47 7.72 7.69
CA LEU A 152 2.05 7.98 7.86
C LEU A 152 1.81 9.49 7.86
N PRO A 153 0.86 10.05 7.08
CA PRO A 153 0.64 11.50 6.95
C PRO A 153 -0.12 12.09 8.12
N VAL A 154 0.00 13.41 8.29
CA VAL A 154 -0.92 14.25 9.05
C VAL A 154 -1.93 14.84 8.07
N ILE A 155 -2.90 14.04 7.60
CA ILE A 155 -3.77 14.40 6.47
C ILE A 155 -4.63 15.64 6.73
N TRP A 156 -4.94 15.94 8.00
CA TRP A 156 -5.77 17.10 8.38
C TRP A 156 -5.01 18.43 8.47
N ASP A 157 -3.67 18.38 8.42
CA ASP A 157 -2.81 19.58 8.51
C ASP A 157 -1.62 19.44 7.53
N PRO A 158 -1.70 20.05 6.33
CA PRO A 158 -0.63 19.97 5.33
C PRO A 158 0.72 20.54 5.78
N VAL A 159 0.72 21.48 6.74
CA VAL A 159 1.96 22.07 7.27
C VAL A 159 2.64 21.09 8.22
N ALA A 160 1.87 20.46 9.12
CA ALA A 160 2.39 19.41 9.99
C ALA A 160 2.79 18.17 9.17
N CYS A 161 2.04 17.83 8.12
CA CYS A 161 2.40 16.76 7.18
C CYS A 161 3.75 17.04 6.50
N ALA A 162 3.96 18.25 6.00
CA ALA A 162 5.22 18.67 5.39
C ALA A 162 6.41 18.59 6.37
N ALA A 163 6.19 18.98 7.62
CA ALA A 163 7.21 18.87 8.67
C ALA A 163 7.58 17.40 8.95
N GLU A 164 6.57 16.52 8.99
CA GLU A 164 6.74 15.09 9.24
C GLU A 164 7.42 14.38 8.05
N ILE A 165 7.09 14.72 6.81
CA ILE A 165 7.81 14.25 5.62
C ILE A 165 9.30 14.59 5.72
N ARG A 166 9.64 15.87 6.01
CA ARG A 166 11.05 16.29 6.13
C ARG A 166 11.75 15.62 7.30
N ARG A 167 11.07 15.43 8.44
CA ARG A 167 11.61 14.73 9.60
C ARG A 167 12.02 13.30 9.26
N ASN A 168 11.16 12.57 8.56
CA ASN A 168 11.40 11.19 8.21
C ASN A 168 12.36 11.05 7.02
N ALA A 169 12.33 11.95 6.05
CA ALA A 169 13.32 11.99 4.96
C ALA A 169 14.75 12.16 5.47
N ALA A 170 14.95 12.97 6.52
CA ALA A 170 16.26 13.09 7.19
C ALA A 170 16.74 11.78 7.85
N ARG A 171 15.86 10.78 7.99
CA ARG A 171 16.12 9.43 8.49
C ARG A 171 16.19 8.38 7.37
N GLY A 172 16.16 8.81 6.11
CA GLY A 172 16.20 7.93 4.93
C GLY A 172 14.84 7.35 4.53
N VAL A 173 13.72 7.95 4.94
CA VAL A 173 12.37 7.53 4.55
C VAL A 173 11.90 8.39 3.36
N HIS A 174 11.76 7.77 2.19
CA HIS A 174 11.38 8.45 0.95
C HIS A 174 10.03 7.96 0.41
N SER A 175 9.10 7.63 1.30
CA SER A 175 7.77 7.10 0.99
C SER A 175 6.75 7.72 1.95
N LEU A 176 5.65 8.23 1.41
CA LEU A 176 4.48 8.72 2.14
C LEU A 176 3.25 7.95 1.70
N THR A 177 2.54 7.29 2.61
CA THR A 177 1.21 6.75 2.29
C THR A 177 0.16 7.86 2.24
N PHE A 178 -0.84 7.77 1.36
CA PHE A 178 -1.87 8.80 1.24
C PHE A 178 -3.17 8.26 0.67
N SER A 179 -4.24 9.05 0.77
CA SER A 179 -5.52 8.70 0.19
C SER A 179 -5.53 8.88 -1.32
N GLU A 180 -6.13 7.92 -2.04
CA GLU A 180 -6.42 8.02 -3.47
C GLU A 180 -7.50 9.07 -3.78
N ASN A 181 -8.29 9.42 -2.77
CA ASN A 181 -9.35 10.44 -2.90
C ASN A 181 -9.60 11.18 -1.57
N PRO A 182 -8.79 12.18 -1.22
CA PRO A 182 -8.96 12.92 0.02
C PRO A 182 -10.33 13.64 0.11
N ALA A 183 -10.93 14.02 -1.01
CA ALA A 183 -12.25 14.66 -1.02
C ALA A 183 -13.35 13.69 -0.53
N ALA A 184 -13.26 12.41 -0.81
CA ALA A 184 -14.21 11.43 -0.27
C ALA A 184 -14.09 11.26 1.25
N MET A 185 -12.93 11.61 1.83
CA MET A 185 -12.72 11.62 3.28
C MET A 185 -13.14 12.93 3.95
N GLY A 186 -13.62 13.91 3.18
CA GLY A 186 -14.02 15.23 3.70
C GLY A 186 -12.89 16.26 3.75
N TYR A 187 -11.73 15.98 3.16
CA TYR A 187 -10.63 16.94 2.99
C TYR A 187 -10.70 17.61 1.61
N PRO A 188 -9.97 18.72 1.37
CA PRO A 188 -9.84 19.30 0.05
C PRO A 188 -9.33 18.27 -0.99
N SER A 189 -9.81 18.39 -2.24
CA SER A 189 -9.33 17.54 -3.33
C SER A 189 -7.90 17.89 -3.72
N PHE A 190 -7.24 17.06 -4.52
CA PHE A 190 -5.91 17.35 -5.09
C PHE A 190 -5.89 18.63 -5.95
N HIS A 191 -7.05 19.11 -6.39
CA HIS A 191 -7.18 20.37 -7.16
C HIS A 191 -7.12 21.63 -6.30
N ASP A 192 -7.30 21.53 -4.98
CA ASP A 192 -7.01 22.64 -4.04
C ASP A 192 -5.48 22.71 -3.82
N PHE A 193 -4.80 23.26 -4.81
CA PHE A 193 -3.35 23.34 -4.83
C PHE A 193 -2.78 24.12 -3.64
N ASP A 194 -3.41 25.23 -3.27
CA ASP A 194 -2.89 26.10 -2.22
C ASP A 194 -2.99 25.44 -0.84
N HIS A 195 -4.04 24.64 -0.62
CA HIS A 195 -4.17 23.85 0.60
C HIS A 195 -3.04 22.82 0.72
N TRP A 196 -2.79 22.02 -0.32
CA TRP A 196 -1.80 20.94 -0.30
C TRP A 196 -0.38 21.40 -0.61
N LYS A 197 -0.17 22.68 -0.96
CA LYS A 197 1.14 23.20 -1.36
C LYS A 197 2.27 22.89 -0.39
N PRO A 198 2.11 23.02 0.96
CA PRO A 198 3.17 22.66 1.89
C PRO A 198 3.62 21.19 1.75
N MET A 199 2.68 20.27 1.52
CA MET A 199 2.95 18.85 1.30
C MET A 199 3.68 18.63 -0.04
N TRP A 200 3.21 19.26 -1.14
CA TRP A 200 3.87 19.15 -2.44
C TRP A 200 5.32 19.65 -2.40
N ASP A 201 5.54 20.81 -1.77
CA ASP A 201 6.90 21.35 -1.57
C ASP A 201 7.79 20.34 -0.82
N ALA A 202 7.27 19.73 0.27
CA ALA A 202 8.05 18.79 1.07
C ALA A 202 8.38 17.51 0.30
N LEU A 203 7.43 16.95 -0.46
CA LEU A 203 7.67 15.74 -1.26
C LEU A 203 8.79 15.97 -2.28
N VAL A 204 8.76 17.09 -2.98
CA VAL A 204 9.77 17.42 -3.99
C VAL A 204 11.11 17.77 -3.35
N ASP A 205 11.14 18.60 -2.31
CA ASP A 205 12.36 18.99 -1.60
C ASP A 205 13.14 17.79 -1.04
N THR A 206 12.43 16.71 -0.70
CA THR A 206 13.00 15.52 -0.07
C THR A 206 13.06 14.30 -0.98
N ASP A 207 12.66 14.44 -2.24
CA ASP A 207 12.52 13.34 -3.20
C ASP A 207 11.74 12.15 -2.63
N THR A 208 10.58 12.46 -2.02
CA THR A 208 9.68 11.48 -1.38
C THR A 208 8.53 11.12 -2.31
N VAL A 209 8.26 9.83 -2.47
CA VAL A 209 7.17 9.31 -3.29
C VAL A 209 5.85 9.41 -2.54
N LEU A 210 4.83 9.98 -3.18
CA LEU A 210 3.45 9.95 -2.71
C LEU A 210 2.80 8.64 -3.15
N ASN A 211 2.52 7.73 -2.22
CA ASN A 211 1.86 6.45 -2.52
C ASN A 211 0.36 6.60 -2.26
N VAL A 212 -0.44 6.63 -3.32
CA VAL A 212 -1.91 6.61 -3.22
C VAL A 212 -2.38 5.17 -3.36
N HIS A 213 -3.12 4.71 -2.35
CA HIS A 213 -3.51 3.30 -2.25
C HIS A 213 -5.02 3.14 -2.44
N ILE A 214 -5.45 2.12 -3.19
CA ILE A 214 -6.88 1.82 -3.33
C ILE A 214 -7.54 1.64 -1.95
N GLY A 215 -8.84 1.91 -1.87
CA GLY A 215 -9.60 1.74 -0.61
C GLY A 215 -9.29 2.73 0.50
N SER A 216 -8.21 3.52 0.40
CA SER A 216 -7.75 4.43 1.45
C SER A 216 -8.75 5.54 1.80
N SER A 217 -9.61 5.94 0.86
CA SER A 217 -10.70 6.90 1.11
C SER A 217 -11.93 6.29 1.77
N GLY A 218 -12.00 4.96 1.88
CA GLY A 218 -13.19 4.22 2.32
C GLY A 218 -14.31 4.17 1.27
N ARG A 219 -14.08 4.70 0.07
CA ARG A 219 -15.06 4.65 -1.02
C ARG A 219 -15.06 3.28 -1.69
N LEU A 220 -16.20 2.58 -1.61
CA LEU A 220 -16.36 1.30 -2.26
C LEU A 220 -16.66 1.43 -3.76
N ALA A 221 -16.02 0.62 -4.58
CA ALA A 221 -16.26 0.53 -6.02
C ALA A 221 -17.46 -0.38 -6.31
N ILE A 222 -18.67 0.11 -6.10
CA ILE A 222 -19.92 -0.62 -6.32
C ILE A 222 -20.84 0.10 -7.28
N THR A 223 -21.66 -0.67 -8.00
CA THR A 223 -22.66 -0.15 -8.93
C THR A 223 -24.02 0.09 -8.28
N ALA A 224 -24.37 -0.75 -7.29
CA ALA A 224 -25.62 -0.67 -6.52
C ALA A 224 -25.46 -1.38 -5.17
N PRO A 225 -26.27 -1.02 -4.14
CA PRO A 225 -26.19 -1.63 -2.80
C PRO A 225 -26.52 -3.13 -2.75
N ASP A 226 -27.17 -3.65 -3.77
CA ASP A 226 -27.56 -5.06 -3.92
C ASP A 226 -26.69 -5.80 -4.97
N ALA A 227 -25.62 -5.15 -5.46
CA ALA A 227 -24.66 -5.82 -6.32
C ALA A 227 -23.95 -6.96 -5.57
N PRO A 228 -23.63 -8.09 -6.24
CA PRO A 228 -22.79 -9.12 -5.64
C PRO A 228 -21.42 -8.57 -5.22
N MET A 229 -20.84 -9.16 -4.16
CA MET A 229 -19.50 -8.78 -3.66
C MET A 229 -18.43 -8.87 -4.77
N ASP A 230 -18.56 -9.81 -5.68
CA ASP A 230 -17.66 -9.96 -6.84
C ASP A 230 -17.55 -8.70 -7.70
N VAL A 231 -18.61 -7.89 -7.77
CA VAL A 231 -18.58 -6.58 -8.48
C VAL A 231 -17.64 -5.62 -7.78
N MET A 232 -17.73 -5.53 -6.45
CA MET A 232 -16.85 -4.68 -5.64
C MET A 232 -15.40 -5.15 -5.76
N ILE A 233 -15.12 -6.44 -5.54
CA ILE A 233 -13.78 -7.01 -5.62
C ILE A 233 -13.17 -6.77 -7.02
N THR A 234 -13.95 -6.97 -8.08
CA THR A 234 -13.48 -6.72 -9.46
C THR A 234 -13.17 -5.25 -9.73
N LEU A 235 -13.96 -4.33 -9.19
CA LEU A 235 -13.84 -2.90 -9.47
C LEU A 235 -12.93 -2.14 -8.48
N GLN A 236 -12.63 -2.71 -7.32
CA GLN A 236 -11.83 -2.02 -6.29
C GLN A 236 -10.46 -1.56 -6.82
N PRO A 237 -9.69 -2.38 -7.56
CA PRO A 237 -8.45 -1.93 -8.19
C PRO A 237 -8.67 -0.79 -9.19
N MET A 238 -9.85 -0.69 -9.80
CA MET A 238 -10.18 0.37 -10.75
C MET A 238 -10.34 1.76 -10.11
N ASN A 239 -10.45 1.87 -8.78
CA ASN A 239 -10.44 3.15 -8.09
C ASN A 239 -9.14 3.92 -8.34
N ILE A 240 -8.03 3.22 -8.54
CA ILE A 240 -6.74 3.85 -8.85
C ILE A 240 -6.74 4.57 -10.20
N VAL A 241 -7.55 4.12 -11.15
CA VAL A 241 -7.71 4.80 -12.46
C VAL A 241 -8.28 6.20 -12.28
N GLN A 242 -9.22 6.37 -11.34
CA GLN A 242 -9.78 7.68 -11.02
C GLN A 242 -8.74 8.59 -10.38
N ALA A 243 -7.97 8.08 -9.42
CA ALA A 243 -6.88 8.80 -8.79
C ALA A 243 -5.79 9.20 -9.79
N ALA A 244 -5.40 8.28 -10.69
CA ALA A 244 -4.45 8.55 -11.76
C ALA A 244 -4.93 9.67 -12.69
N ALA A 245 -6.22 9.67 -13.06
CA ALA A 245 -6.80 10.74 -13.87
C ALA A 245 -6.81 12.07 -13.11
N ASP A 246 -7.25 12.06 -11.85
CA ASP A 246 -7.34 13.25 -11.01
C ASP A 246 -5.98 13.91 -10.85
N LEU A 247 -4.95 13.13 -10.51
CA LEU A 247 -3.58 13.61 -10.33
C LEU A 247 -2.93 14.04 -11.66
N LEU A 248 -3.06 13.27 -12.75
CA LEU A 248 -2.48 13.59 -14.07
C LEU A 248 -2.95 14.97 -14.58
N TRP A 249 -4.23 15.28 -14.38
CA TRP A 249 -4.80 16.57 -14.82
C TRP A 249 -4.68 17.69 -13.78
N SER A 250 -4.07 17.41 -12.61
CA SER A 250 -3.94 18.36 -11.52
C SER A 250 -2.83 19.40 -11.76
N ARG A 251 -2.86 20.48 -10.98
CA ARG A 251 -1.85 21.53 -11.03
C ARG A 251 -0.47 21.07 -10.51
N PRO A 252 -0.35 20.26 -9.44
CA PRO A 252 0.96 19.79 -8.94
C PRO A 252 1.84 19.16 -10.00
N ILE A 253 1.30 18.29 -10.85
CA ILE A 253 2.05 17.63 -11.93
C ILE A 253 2.70 18.64 -12.90
N LYS A 254 2.08 19.82 -13.10
CA LYS A 254 2.57 20.86 -14.01
C LYS A 254 3.56 21.81 -13.35
N GLU A 255 3.42 22.00 -12.03
CA GLU A 255 4.28 22.92 -11.25
C GLU A 255 5.56 22.24 -10.77
N TYR A 256 5.51 20.93 -10.48
CA TYR A 256 6.63 20.18 -9.91
C TYR A 256 7.08 19.06 -10.86
N PRO A 257 8.07 19.32 -11.73
CA PRO A 257 8.55 18.33 -12.71
C PRO A 257 9.17 17.08 -12.07
N ASP A 258 9.60 17.16 -10.82
CA ASP A 258 10.26 16.08 -10.09
C ASP A 258 9.30 15.37 -9.10
N LEU A 259 8.00 15.72 -9.10
CA LEU A 259 7.02 15.07 -8.22
C LEU A 259 6.85 13.61 -8.61
N LYS A 260 6.96 12.71 -7.62
CA LYS A 260 6.83 11.26 -7.77
C LYS A 260 5.55 10.75 -7.10
N ILE A 261 4.77 9.96 -7.82
CA ILE A 261 3.51 9.37 -7.35
C ILE A 261 3.52 7.88 -7.63
N ALA A 262 3.20 7.04 -6.65
CA ALA A 262 2.97 5.62 -6.83
C ALA A 262 1.46 5.31 -6.72
N LEU A 263 1.00 4.45 -7.62
CA LEU A 263 -0.39 3.97 -7.70
C LEU A 263 -0.42 2.54 -7.16
N SER A 264 -0.73 2.39 -5.88
CA SER A 264 -0.62 1.12 -5.15
C SER A 264 -1.87 0.25 -5.32
N GLU A 265 -1.66 -1.06 -5.50
CA GLU A 265 -2.66 -2.13 -5.63
C GLU A 265 -3.65 -1.93 -6.80
N GLY A 266 -3.23 -1.23 -7.85
CA GLY A 266 -4.10 -0.88 -8.98
C GLY A 266 -3.94 -1.73 -10.23
N GLY A 267 -2.90 -2.59 -10.28
CA GLY A 267 -2.51 -3.28 -11.51
C GLY A 267 -2.01 -2.33 -12.60
N THR A 268 -1.58 -2.86 -13.71
CA THR A 268 -0.94 -2.11 -14.80
C THR A 268 -1.58 -2.29 -16.18
N GLY A 269 -2.39 -3.33 -16.35
CA GLY A 269 -2.96 -3.69 -17.66
C GLY A 269 -3.93 -2.66 -18.26
N TRP A 270 -4.52 -1.79 -17.46
CA TRP A 270 -5.40 -0.71 -17.89
C TRP A 270 -4.65 0.52 -18.43
N ILE A 271 -3.39 0.70 -18.07
CA ILE A 271 -2.61 1.92 -18.31
C ILE A 271 -2.45 2.26 -19.80
N PRO A 272 -2.12 1.34 -20.72
CA PRO A 272 -1.98 1.69 -22.13
C PRO A 272 -3.24 2.32 -22.73
N TYR A 273 -4.41 1.77 -22.44
CA TYR A 273 -5.68 2.35 -22.89
C TYR A 273 -5.97 3.71 -22.23
N PHE A 274 -5.68 3.84 -20.94
CA PHE A 274 -5.82 5.11 -20.21
C PHE A 274 -4.94 6.22 -20.82
N LEU A 275 -3.70 5.91 -21.13
CA LEU A 275 -2.76 6.87 -21.73
C LEU A 275 -3.20 7.28 -23.14
N GLU A 276 -3.67 6.33 -23.98
CA GLU A 276 -4.26 6.65 -25.27
C GLU A 276 -5.47 7.59 -25.14
N ARG A 277 -6.36 7.31 -24.17
CA ARG A 277 -7.51 8.16 -23.88
C ARG A 277 -7.11 9.54 -23.39
N ALA A 278 -6.11 9.65 -22.51
CA ALA A 278 -5.62 10.91 -22.01
C ALA A 278 -5.03 11.78 -23.12
N ASP A 279 -4.20 11.19 -24.01
CA ASP A 279 -3.63 11.89 -25.15
C ASP A 279 -4.73 12.37 -26.11
N ARG A 280 -5.71 11.52 -26.39
CA ARG A 280 -6.86 11.87 -27.23
C ARG A 280 -7.71 12.99 -26.61
N THR A 281 -7.92 12.95 -25.31
CA THR A 281 -8.64 13.99 -24.58
C THR A 281 -7.89 15.33 -24.68
N PHE A 282 -6.59 15.32 -24.51
CA PHE A 282 -5.76 16.51 -24.64
C PHE A 282 -5.82 17.08 -26.08
N GLU A 283 -5.62 16.25 -27.09
CA GLU A 283 -5.69 16.65 -28.50
C GLU A 283 -7.02 17.35 -28.84
N MET A 284 -8.14 16.78 -28.38
CA MET A 284 -9.46 17.25 -28.76
C MET A 284 -9.98 18.41 -27.94
N HIS A 285 -9.52 18.56 -26.69
CA HIS A 285 -10.21 19.43 -25.72
C HIS A 285 -9.31 20.48 -25.08
N SER A 286 -7.97 20.38 -25.12
CA SER A 286 -7.06 21.30 -24.43
C SER A 286 -7.31 22.77 -24.75
N THR A 287 -7.70 23.09 -25.98
CA THR A 287 -7.98 24.47 -26.40
C THR A 287 -9.08 25.16 -25.58
N TRP A 288 -10.13 24.42 -25.20
CA TRP A 288 -11.25 25.00 -24.44
C TRP A 288 -11.16 24.70 -22.94
N THR A 289 -10.51 23.61 -22.54
CA THR A 289 -10.29 23.28 -21.12
C THR A 289 -9.09 24.06 -20.53
N GLY A 290 -8.26 24.67 -21.37
CA GLY A 290 -7.09 25.43 -20.95
C GLY A 290 -5.95 24.56 -20.40
N GLN A 291 -5.95 23.25 -20.69
CA GLN A 291 -4.88 22.36 -20.25
C GLN A 291 -3.62 22.52 -21.08
N ASP A 292 -2.47 22.64 -20.40
CA ASP A 292 -1.17 22.75 -21.03
C ASP A 292 -0.14 21.90 -20.27
N PHE A 293 0.53 21.01 -20.97
CA PHE A 293 1.62 20.17 -20.47
C PHE A 293 3.00 20.62 -20.99
N LYS A 294 3.13 21.90 -21.36
CA LYS A 294 4.40 22.52 -21.79
C LYS A 294 5.05 21.76 -22.95
N GLY A 295 4.24 21.33 -23.92
CA GLY A 295 4.67 20.66 -25.13
C GLY A 295 4.80 19.15 -25.06
N LYS A 296 4.55 18.54 -23.88
CA LYS A 296 4.46 17.08 -23.71
C LYS A 296 3.03 16.60 -23.92
N LYS A 297 2.88 15.30 -24.18
CA LYS A 297 1.60 14.60 -24.11
C LYS A 297 1.31 14.15 -22.67
N PRO A 298 0.03 13.99 -22.29
CA PRO A 298 -0.32 13.38 -21.00
C PRO A 298 0.37 12.03 -20.75
N SER A 299 0.50 11.17 -21.78
CA SER A 299 1.18 9.88 -21.65
C SER A 299 2.68 10.00 -21.34
N GLU A 300 3.34 11.03 -21.82
CA GLU A 300 4.76 11.32 -21.51
C GLU A 300 4.88 11.82 -20.07
N VAL A 301 3.99 12.74 -19.67
CA VAL A 301 3.94 13.27 -18.30
C VAL A 301 3.62 12.15 -17.30
N PHE A 302 2.72 11.22 -17.63
CA PHE A 302 2.46 10.08 -16.77
C PHE A 302 3.73 9.26 -16.52
N ARG A 303 4.50 8.96 -17.55
CA ARG A 303 5.75 8.19 -17.39
C ARG A 303 6.85 8.95 -16.64
N ASP A 304 6.82 10.27 -16.63
CA ASP A 304 7.76 11.06 -15.84
C ASP A 304 7.46 11.01 -14.34
N HIS A 305 6.19 10.87 -13.96
CA HIS A 305 5.73 11.10 -12.59
C HIS A 305 5.19 9.86 -11.86
N PHE A 306 4.70 8.83 -12.59
CA PHE A 306 3.95 7.75 -11.95
C PHE A 306 4.72 6.44 -11.92
N LEU A 307 4.76 5.82 -10.76
CA LEU A 307 5.10 4.42 -10.55
C LEU A 307 3.81 3.62 -10.40
N THR A 308 3.78 2.40 -10.91
CA THR A 308 2.63 1.51 -10.84
C THR A 308 3.06 0.14 -10.37
N CYS A 309 2.17 -0.64 -9.80
CA CYS A 309 2.51 -1.98 -9.32
C CYS A 309 1.42 -3.01 -9.67
N PHE A 310 1.79 -4.27 -9.59
CA PHE A 310 0.90 -5.38 -9.89
C PHE A 310 1.23 -6.61 -9.03
N ILE A 311 0.21 -7.33 -8.61
CA ILE A 311 0.30 -8.64 -7.95
C ILE A 311 0.42 -9.73 -9.03
N SER A 312 -0.61 -9.83 -9.86
CA SER A 312 -0.72 -10.75 -11.00
C SER A 312 -1.46 -10.05 -12.13
N ASP A 313 -0.76 -9.74 -13.22
CA ASP A 313 -1.31 -8.95 -14.32
C ASP A 313 -0.70 -9.37 -15.67
N HIS A 314 -1.30 -10.37 -16.33
CA HIS A 314 -0.86 -10.86 -17.63
C HIS A 314 -0.86 -9.76 -18.70
N VAL A 315 -1.89 -8.91 -18.72
CA VAL A 315 -2.02 -7.83 -19.72
C VAL A 315 -0.97 -6.75 -19.46
N GLY A 316 -0.75 -6.38 -18.20
CA GLY A 316 0.26 -5.39 -17.82
C GLY A 316 1.68 -5.86 -18.16
N VAL A 317 2.01 -7.12 -17.86
CA VAL A 317 3.30 -7.71 -18.23
C VAL A 317 3.47 -7.81 -19.76
N GLN A 318 2.43 -8.18 -20.48
CA GLN A 318 2.44 -8.21 -21.95
C GLN A 318 2.71 -6.82 -22.54
N LEU A 319 2.06 -5.78 -22.02
CA LEU A 319 2.13 -4.39 -22.49
C LEU A 319 3.11 -3.52 -21.70
N ARG A 320 4.05 -4.11 -20.95
CA ARG A 320 4.98 -3.40 -20.07
C ARG A 320 5.76 -2.26 -20.73
N ASN A 321 6.06 -2.39 -22.04
CA ASN A 321 6.75 -1.35 -22.80
C ASN A 321 5.82 -0.16 -23.11
N ASP A 322 4.52 -0.41 -23.27
CA ASP A 322 3.53 0.65 -23.50
C ASP A 322 3.19 1.38 -22.21
N VAL A 323 3.26 0.69 -21.06
CA VAL A 323 3.19 1.29 -19.72
C VAL A 323 4.42 2.17 -19.48
N GLY A 324 5.60 1.59 -19.68
CA GLY A 324 6.92 2.11 -19.37
C GLY A 324 7.61 1.19 -18.37
N ILE A 325 8.58 0.40 -18.83
CA ILE A 325 9.25 -0.61 -18.00
C ILE A 325 9.91 -0.04 -16.75
N ASP A 326 10.33 1.21 -16.77
CA ASP A 326 10.94 1.91 -15.64
C ASP A 326 9.91 2.43 -14.62
N ASN A 327 8.61 2.25 -14.90
CA ASN A 327 7.49 2.72 -14.10
C ASN A 327 6.66 1.57 -13.49
N ILE A 328 7.15 0.34 -13.55
CA ILE A 328 6.44 -0.84 -13.05
C ILE A 328 7.22 -1.47 -11.92
N CYS A 329 6.55 -1.77 -10.81
CA CYS A 329 7.03 -2.64 -9.73
C CYS A 329 6.12 -3.84 -9.55
N TRP A 330 6.67 -4.88 -8.94
CA TRP A 330 5.90 -6.01 -8.45
C TRP A 330 5.50 -5.79 -6.98
N GLU A 331 4.36 -6.36 -6.59
CA GLU A 331 3.86 -6.36 -5.22
C GLU A 331 3.30 -7.74 -4.83
N ALA A 332 3.30 -8.06 -3.54
CA ALA A 332 2.81 -9.32 -3.03
C ALA A 332 1.46 -9.20 -2.29
N ASP A 333 1.12 -8.00 -1.84
CA ASP A 333 -0.08 -7.68 -1.06
C ASP A 333 -0.26 -8.60 0.17
N TYR A 334 0.85 -9.01 0.79
CA TYR A 334 0.77 -9.82 2.00
C TYR A 334 0.30 -8.96 3.19
N PRO A 335 -0.71 -9.38 3.96
CA PRO A 335 -1.34 -10.70 4.01
C PRO A 335 -2.77 -10.78 3.45
N HIS A 336 -3.15 -9.93 2.53
CA HIS A 336 -4.51 -9.86 1.98
C HIS A 336 -4.87 -11.09 1.11
N SER A 337 -6.15 -11.18 0.71
CA SER A 337 -6.68 -12.31 -0.06
C SER A 337 -6.11 -12.42 -1.46
N ASP A 338 -5.63 -11.34 -2.05
CA ASP A 338 -4.98 -11.33 -3.36
C ASP A 338 -3.53 -11.81 -3.30
N SER A 339 -2.95 -11.89 -2.10
CA SER A 339 -1.60 -12.42 -1.91
C SER A 339 -1.50 -13.89 -2.32
N MET A 340 -0.46 -14.20 -3.06
CA MET A 340 -0.14 -15.57 -3.49
C MET A 340 0.85 -16.27 -2.55
N TRP A 341 1.07 -15.73 -1.35
CA TRP A 341 1.99 -16.33 -0.39
C TRP A 341 1.63 -17.79 -0.07
N PRO A 342 2.60 -18.74 0.01
CA PRO A 342 4.03 -18.56 -0.21
C PRO A 342 4.46 -18.78 -1.67
N GLY A 343 3.52 -18.95 -2.61
CA GLY A 343 3.71 -19.34 -4.01
C GLY A 343 3.89 -18.17 -4.99
N ALA A 344 4.08 -16.95 -4.52
CA ALA A 344 4.21 -15.77 -5.37
C ALA A 344 5.32 -15.86 -6.44
N PRO A 345 6.53 -16.40 -6.15
CA PRO A 345 7.56 -16.55 -7.18
C PRO A 345 7.16 -17.51 -8.31
N GLU A 346 6.38 -18.54 -8.02
CA GLU A 346 5.88 -19.51 -9.02
C GLU A 346 4.93 -18.85 -9.99
N GLN A 347 3.97 -18.10 -9.45
CA GLN A 347 2.97 -17.40 -10.25
C GLN A 347 3.62 -16.31 -11.11
N LEU A 348 4.52 -15.53 -10.52
CA LEU A 348 5.24 -14.50 -11.26
C LEU A 348 6.09 -15.11 -12.39
N ASP A 349 6.84 -16.19 -12.13
CA ASP A 349 7.65 -16.87 -13.14
C ASP A 349 6.79 -17.39 -14.31
N GLU A 350 5.57 -17.89 -14.01
CA GLU A 350 4.62 -18.34 -15.06
C GLU A 350 4.25 -17.20 -16.00
N VAL A 351 3.84 -16.05 -15.46
CA VAL A 351 3.46 -14.87 -16.24
C VAL A 351 4.64 -14.31 -17.04
N LEU A 352 5.82 -14.22 -16.41
CA LEU A 352 7.03 -13.73 -17.08
C LEU A 352 7.46 -14.60 -18.24
N ARG A 353 7.38 -15.95 -18.10
CA ARG A 353 7.70 -16.90 -19.16
C ARG A 353 6.69 -16.87 -20.28
N GLU A 354 5.39 -16.81 -19.99
CA GLU A 354 4.33 -16.72 -20.99
C GLU A 354 4.57 -15.55 -21.95
N HIS A 355 5.02 -14.40 -21.40
CA HIS A 355 5.27 -13.20 -22.19
C HIS A 355 6.73 -13.01 -22.61
N ASN A 356 7.58 -14.05 -22.45
CA ASN A 356 9.00 -14.03 -22.84
C ASN A 356 9.72 -12.77 -22.36
N VAL A 357 9.53 -12.41 -21.08
CA VAL A 357 10.12 -11.21 -20.49
C VAL A 357 11.63 -11.37 -20.36
N PRO A 358 12.45 -10.45 -20.89
CA PRO A 358 13.90 -10.53 -20.74
C PRO A 358 14.35 -10.28 -19.31
N ASP A 359 15.50 -10.83 -18.93
CA ASP A 359 16.05 -10.78 -17.56
C ASP A 359 16.22 -9.34 -17.04
N ASP A 360 16.61 -8.40 -17.90
CA ASP A 360 16.76 -6.99 -17.53
C ASP A 360 15.39 -6.35 -17.16
N ASP A 361 14.33 -6.67 -17.90
CA ASP A 361 12.99 -6.20 -17.59
C ASP A 361 12.47 -6.85 -16.29
N ILE A 362 12.76 -8.14 -16.07
CA ILE A 362 12.43 -8.83 -14.82
C ILE A 362 13.07 -8.10 -13.64
N ASN A 363 14.37 -7.85 -13.69
CA ASN A 363 15.09 -7.15 -12.62
C ASN A 363 14.51 -5.75 -12.34
N LYS A 364 14.17 -5.01 -13.39
CA LYS A 364 13.55 -3.69 -13.24
C LYS A 364 12.23 -3.78 -12.47
N MET A 365 11.33 -4.65 -12.90
CA MET A 365 9.99 -4.77 -12.27
C MET A 365 10.06 -5.37 -10.86
N THR A 366 11.01 -6.28 -10.61
CA THR A 366 11.00 -7.04 -9.34
C THR A 366 11.81 -6.40 -8.23
N TYR A 367 12.80 -5.51 -8.51
CA TYR A 367 13.54 -4.84 -7.44
C TYR A 367 14.21 -3.52 -7.84
N GLU A 368 14.73 -3.34 -9.08
CA GLU A 368 15.56 -2.17 -9.40
C GLU A 368 14.76 -0.87 -9.40
N ASN A 369 13.52 -0.90 -9.92
CA ASN A 369 12.64 0.27 -9.89
C ASN A 369 12.28 0.65 -8.46
N ALA A 370 11.96 -0.30 -7.59
CA ALA A 370 11.68 -0.04 -6.18
C ALA A 370 12.89 0.61 -5.48
N MET A 371 14.10 0.07 -5.69
CA MET A 371 15.33 0.65 -5.14
C MET A 371 15.52 2.11 -5.59
N ARG A 372 15.34 2.37 -6.88
CA ARG A 372 15.54 3.70 -7.48
C ARG A 372 14.49 4.71 -7.01
N TRP A 373 13.23 4.32 -6.97
CA TRP A 373 12.14 5.23 -6.61
C TRP A 373 12.14 5.58 -5.13
N TYR A 374 12.43 4.61 -4.26
CA TYR A 374 12.38 4.78 -2.81
C TYR A 374 13.73 5.02 -2.15
N HIS A 375 14.82 5.20 -2.93
CA HIS A 375 16.19 5.39 -2.40
C HIS A 375 16.60 4.30 -1.42
N TRP A 376 16.14 3.08 -1.64
CA TRP A 376 16.38 1.95 -0.76
C TRP A 376 17.37 0.98 -1.40
N ASP A 377 18.51 0.73 -0.74
CA ASP A 377 19.53 -0.20 -1.20
C ASP A 377 19.79 -1.30 -0.16
N PRO A 378 19.16 -2.49 -0.31
CA PRO A 378 19.37 -3.62 0.58
C PRO A 378 20.77 -4.23 0.44
N PHE A 379 21.46 -4.02 -0.69
CA PHE A 379 22.72 -4.65 -0.98
C PHE A 379 23.91 -4.04 -0.21
N THR A 380 23.67 -2.99 0.55
CA THR A 380 24.60 -2.52 1.59
C THR A 380 24.66 -3.46 2.80
N HIS A 381 23.67 -4.34 2.97
CA HIS A 381 23.53 -5.25 4.12
C HIS A 381 23.53 -6.72 3.75
N ILE A 382 23.09 -7.09 2.53
CA ILE A 382 22.97 -8.47 2.06
C ILE A 382 23.49 -8.58 0.62
N SER A 383 24.20 -9.64 0.27
CA SER A 383 24.64 -9.83 -1.12
C SER A 383 23.47 -10.27 -2.04
N LYS A 384 23.59 -10.02 -3.35
CA LYS A 384 22.57 -10.46 -4.33
C LYS A 384 22.39 -11.98 -4.33
N GLU A 385 23.47 -12.75 -4.09
CA GLU A 385 23.43 -14.20 -4.02
C GLU A 385 22.64 -14.71 -2.80
N GLN A 386 22.61 -13.94 -1.73
CA GLN A 386 21.84 -14.26 -0.52
C GLN A 386 20.41 -13.71 -0.56
N ALA A 387 20.15 -12.79 -1.49
CA ALA A 387 18.89 -12.03 -1.60
C ALA A 387 17.88 -12.64 -2.58
N ASN A 388 18.27 -13.68 -3.33
CA ASN A 388 17.40 -14.29 -4.33
C ASN A 388 16.42 -15.31 -3.71
N VAL A 389 15.38 -15.64 -4.45
CA VAL A 389 14.30 -16.57 -4.04
C VAL A 389 14.86 -17.89 -3.48
N GLY A 390 15.85 -18.49 -4.16
CA GLY A 390 16.42 -19.78 -3.75
C GLY A 390 17.15 -19.71 -2.42
N ALA A 391 17.95 -18.66 -2.20
CA ALA A 391 18.70 -18.47 -0.96
C ALA A 391 17.79 -18.16 0.22
N LEU A 392 16.78 -17.29 0.03
CA LEU A 392 15.81 -16.92 1.06
C LEU A 392 14.98 -18.13 1.50
N ARG A 393 14.44 -18.90 0.54
CA ARG A 393 13.68 -20.12 0.83
C ARG A 393 14.51 -21.16 1.56
N LYS A 394 15.79 -21.29 1.20
CA LYS A 394 16.71 -22.16 1.93
C LYS A 394 16.91 -21.71 3.38
N ALA A 395 16.95 -20.40 3.63
CA ALA A 395 17.04 -19.85 4.99
C ALA A 395 15.77 -20.07 5.82
N ALA A 396 14.63 -20.30 5.15
CA ALA A 396 13.33 -20.61 5.78
C ALA A 396 13.05 -22.12 5.85
N GLU A 397 14.04 -23.00 5.61
CA GLU A 397 13.82 -24.43 5.68
C GLU A 397 13.27 -24.86 7.06
N GLY A 398 12.11 -25.53 7.06
CA GLY A 398 11.41 -25.94 8.28
C GLY A 398 10.38 -24.91 8.81
N HIS A 399 10.26 -23.73 8.20
CA HIS A 399 9.17 -22.80 8.53
C HIS A 399 7.83 -23.35 8.00
N ASP A 400 6.78 -23.27 8.83
CA ASP A 400 5.46 -23.79 8.47
C ASP A 400 4.75 -22.86 7.48
N VAL A 401 4.61 -23.34 6.24
CA VAL A 401 3.88 -22.68 5.15
C VAL A 401 2.57 -23.40 4.82
N SER A 402 2.13 -24.34 5.66
CA SER A 402 0.88 -25.07 5.43
C SER A 402 -0.33 -24.15 5.48
N ILE A 403 -1.33 -24.47 4.66
CA ILE A 403 -2.64 -23.81 4.73
C ILE A 403 -3.32 -24.25 6.01
N GLN A 404 -3.71 -23.28 6.84
CA GLN A 404 -4.35 -23.51 8.15
C GLN A 404 -5.71 -22.82 8.21
N ALA A 405 -6.73 -23.57 8.60
CA ALA A 405 -8.02 -22.99 8.98
C ALA A 405 -7.86 -22.33 10.37
N LEU A 406 -7.78 -21.02 10.39
CA LEU A 406 -7.51 -20.23 11.60
C LEU A 406 -8.77 -19.58 12.17
N SER A 407 -9.89 -19.55 11.42
CA SER A 407 -11.14 -18.99 11.90
C SER A 407 -11.65 -19.74 13.12
N LYS A 408 -11.75 -19.06 14.26
CA LYS A 408 -12.17 -19.63 15.56
C LYS A 408 -13.56 -19.19 15.99
N HIS A 409 -14.01 -18.07 15.43
CA HIS A 409 -15.33 -17.52 15.74
C HIS A 409 -16.38 -18.07 14.78
N ASP A 410 -17.58 -18.30 15.28
CA ASP A 410 -18.72 -18.63 14.42
C ASP A 410 -19.15 -17.36 13.68
N HIS A 411 -18.62 -17.17 12.49
CA HIS A 411 -19.01 -16.07 11.62
C HIS A 411 -20.45 -16.23 11.09
N GLY A 412 -21.15 -17.33 11.49
CA GLY A 412 -22.42 -17.72 10.91
C GLY A 412 -22.30 -18.01 9.43
N LYS A 413 -23.42 -18.25 8.75
CA LYS A 413 -23.50 -18.10 7.29
C LYS A 413 -23.72 -16.62 7.00
N ALA A 414 -22.69 -15.79 7.23
CA ALA A 414 -22.78 -14.37 6.94
C ALA A 414 -23.14 -14.21 5.45
N ASP A 415 -24.21 -13.49 5.18
CA ASP A 415 -24.47 -13.04 3.81
C ASP A 415 -23.25 -12.21 3.38
N PRO A 416 -22.43 -12.67 2.42
CA PRO A 416 -21.24 -11.94 2.01
C PRO A 416 -21.56 -10.50 1.57
N ASN A 417 -22.80 -10.23 1.18
CA ASN A 417 -23.28 -8.91 0.83
C ASN A 417 -23.79 -8.08 2.03
N ALA A 418 -23.87 -8.63 3.24
CA ALA A 418 -24.36 -7.90 4.40
C ALA A 418 -23.42 -6.76 4.80
N ALA A 419 -22.11 -7.00 4.78
CA ALA A 419 -21.09 -5.98 5.03
C ALA A 419 -21.15 -4.86 3.97
N LEU A 420 -21.31 -5.21 2.71
CA LEU A 420 -21.46 -4.28 1.61
C LEU A 420 -22.72 -3.41 1.74
N LYS A 421 -23.86 -4.03 2.12
CA LYS A 421 -25.12 -3.31 2.39
C LYS A 421 -24.98 -2.34 3.55
N ALA A 422 -24.32 -2.75 4.64
CA ALA A 422 -24.08 -1.89 5.81
C ALA A 422 -23.18 -0.70 5.47
N ALA A 423 -22.07 -0.95 4.77
CA ALA A 423 -21.14 0.09 4.35
C ALA A 423 -21.78 1.12 3.40
N THR A 424 -22.61 0.66 2.45
CA THR A 424 -23.34 1.56 1.54
C THR A 424 -24.46 2.36 2.22
N ALA A 425 -25.05 1.84 3.28
CA ALA A 425 -26.03 2.59 4.08
C ALA A 425 -25.39 3.75 4.85
N SER A 426 -24.13 3.60 5.27
CA SER A 426 -23.36 4.64 5.98
C SER A 426 -22.82 5.75 5.08
N GLN A 427 -22.79 5.53 3.75
CA GLN A 427 -22.32 6.52 2.76
C GLN A 427 -23.46 7.43 2.24
N ARG A 428 -24.71 7.22 2.66
CA ARG A 428 -25.87 8.07 2.40
C ARG A 428 -26.11 9.06 3.53
#